data_9fd3ca50eaf8d823aded0b7226e7073b
#
_entry.id   9fd3ca50eaf8d823aded0b7226e7073b
#
_cell.length_a   1.000
_cell.length_b   1.000
_cell.length_c   1.000
_cell.angle_alpha   90.00
_cell.angle_beta   90.00
_cell.angle_gamma   90.00
#
_symmetry.space_group_name_H-M   'P 1'
#
loop_
_entity.id
_entity.type
_entity.pdbx_description
1 polymer ?
#
loop_
_entity_poly.entity_id
_entity_poly.type
_entity_poly.pdbx_seq_one_letter_code
_entity_poly.pdbx_strand_id
1 'polypeptide(L)'
;MTPLEQRNEQLAQTIIKNLKRRHMEGFYCATAEEAVKKVSELIEDGSSVTWGGTMTIRDLGIPQYLKDRGTLEVLDRDLATTPEETQTIYLKAFSADVYLSSANAISEDGVIVNIDGNGNRVAAITWGPKKVIFVIGLNKVTQNVEAALARARSTASPTNAARFDVKTPCKSDGVCHNCNSPQSICNYVHFLRNSSQGRHVVVLVGESLGY
;
A
#
# COMPACT_ATOMS: atom_id res chain seq x y z
N MET A 1 -25.23 -3.96 -12.92
CA MET A 1 -24.24 -4.67 -12.04
C MET A 1 -24.09 -6.10 -12.55
N THR A 2 -22.90 -6.47 -12.93
CA THR A 2 -22.54 -7.84 -13.32
C THR A 2 -22.43 -8.73 -12.08
N PRO A 3 -22.50 -10.08 -12.22
CA PRO A 3 -22.26 -10.98 -11.09
C PRO A 3 -20.89 -10.77 -10.42
N LEU A 4 -19.87 -10.39 -11.20
CA LEU A 4 -18.54 -10.08 -10.65
C LEU A 4 -18.54 -8.80 -9.81
N GLU A 5 -19.17 -7.74 -10.27
CA GLU A 5 -19.31 -6.48 -9.51
C GLU A 5 -20.08 -6.72 -8.22
N GLN A 6 -21.16 -7.46 -8.26
CA GLN A 6 -21.94 -7.82 -7.07
C GLN A 6 -21.09 -8.62 -6.06
N ARG A 7 -20.36 -9.62 -6.54
CA ARG A 7 -19.43 -10.39 -5.70
C ARG A 7 -18.36 -9.51 -5.09
N ASN A 8 -17.78 -8.59 -5.85
CA ASN A 8 -16.73 -7.69 -5.41
C ASN A 8 -17.23 -6.74 -4.31
N GLU A 9 -18.41 -6.17 -4.47
CA GLU A 9 -19.01 -5.34 -3.44
C GLU A 9 -19.28 -6.12 -2.14
N GLN A 10 -19.88 -7.32 -2.23
CA GLN A 10 -20.15 -8.19 -1.08
C GLN A 10 -18.86 -8.58 -0.34
N LEU A 11 -17.80 -8.92 -1.09
CA LEU A 11 -16.49 -9.22 -0.52
C LEU A 11 -15.90 -8.00 0.19
N ALA A 12 -15.94 -6.83 -0.45
CA ALA A 12 -15.43 -5.60 0.13
C ALA A 12 -16.16 -5.25 1.44
N GLN A 13 -17.50 -5.38 1.49
CA GLN A 13 -18.28 -5.16 2.71
C GLN A 13 -17.89 -6.15 3.84
N THR A 14 -17.61 -7.40 3.48
CA THR A 14 -17.13 -8.40 4.45
C THR A 14 -15.76 -8.00 5.02
N ILE A 15 -14.83 -7.58 4.16
CA ILE A 15 -13.51 -7.12 4.60
C ILE A 15 -13.63 -5.86 5.46
N ILE A 16 -14.44 -4.88 5.08
CA ILE A 16 -14.68 -3.65 5.86
C ILE A 16 -15.20 -3.97 7.26
N LYS A 17 -16.13 -4.91 7.38
CA LYS A 17 -16.62 -5.39 8.69
C LYS A 17 -15.49 -5.99 9.53
N ASN A 18 -14.59 -6.75 8.92
CA ASN A 18 -13.44 -7.34 9.60
C ASN A 18 -12.36 -6.31 9.96
N LEU A 19 -12.09 -5.33 9.07
CA LEU A 19 -11.22 -4.19 9.35
C LEU A 19 -11.69 -3.41 10.60
N LYS A 20 -12.99 -3.15 10.71
CA LYS A 20 -13.57 -2.47 11.88
C LYS A 20 -13.30 -3.22 13.19
N ARG A 21 -13.34 -4.55 13.19
CA ARG A 21 -12.97 -5.39 14.35
C ARG A 21 -11.49 -5.29 14.71
N ARG A 22 -10.65 -4.89 13.73
CA ARG A 22 -9.21 -4.67 13.87
C ARG A 22 -8.86 -3.19 14.10
N HIS A 23 -9.86 -2.38 14.47
CA HIS A 23 -9.71 -0.93 14.71
C HIS A 23 -9.20 -0.15 13.50
N MET A 24 -9.52 -0.62 12.30
CA MET A 24 -9.23 0.06 11.03
C MET A 24 -10.53 0.55 10.40
N GLU A 25 -10.47 1.70 9.76
CA GLU A 25 -11.57 2.19 8.94
C GLU A 25 -11.44 1.63 7.51
N GLY A 26 -12.56 1.30 6.87
CA GLY A 26 -12.57 0.74 5.53
C GLY A 26 -13.62 1.40 4.64
N PHE A 27 -13.27 1.60 3.37
CA PHE A 27 -14.15 2.11 2.32
C PHE A 27 -14.05 1.21 1.09
N TYR A 28 -15.12 1.16 0.30
CA TYR A 28 -15.13 0.52 -1.01
C TYR A 28 -15.43 1.55 -2.10
N CYS A 29 -14.64 1.52 -3.14
CA CYS A 29 -14.80 2.29 -4.37
C CYS A 29 -14.88 1.29 -5.53
N ALA A 30 -15.92 1.38 -6.35
CA ALA A 30 -16.09 0.47 -7.48
C ALA A 30 -14.99 0.70 -8.53
N THR A 31 -14.56 1.96 -8.70
CA THR A 31 -13.61 2.38 -9.72
C THR A 31 -12.37 3.06 -9.14
N ALA A 32 -11.32 3.10 -9.94
CA ALA A 32 -10.09 3.85 -9.66
C ALA A 32 -10.37 5.35 -9.44
N GLU A 33 -11.25 5.95 -10.23
CA GLU A 33 -11.61 7.38 -10.13
C GLU A 33 -12.28 7.69 -8.78
N GLU A 34 -13.21 6.86 -8.35
CA GLU A 34 -13.85 6.98 -7.03
C GLU A 34 -12.82 6.87 -5.91
N ALA A 35 -11.83 5.97 -6.05
CA ALA A 35 -10.78 5.80 -5.06
C ALA A 35 -9.88 7.04 -4.93
N VAL A 36 -9.52 7.68 -6.04
CA VAL A 36 -8.75 8.94 -6.02
C VAL A 36 -9.49 10.03 -5.27
N LYS A 37 -10.78 10.21 -5.56
CA LYS A 37 -11.65 11.17 -4.86
C LYS A 37 -11.74 10.86 -3.37
N LYS A 38 -11.97 9.58 -3.03
CA LYS A 38 -12.06 9.13 -1.64
C LYS A 38 -10.77 9.38 -0.86
N VAL A 39 -9.61 9.09 -1.43
CA VAL A 39 -8.32 9.38 -0.80
C VAL A 39 -8.17 10.89 -0.54
N SER A 40 -8.55 11.74 -1.49
CA SER A 40 -8.50 13.19 -1.31
C SER A 40 -9.43 13.70 -0.22
N GLU A 41 -10.63 13.16 -0.11
CA GLU A 41 -11.61 13.49 0.96
C GLU A 41 -11.12 13.10 2.36
N LEU A 42 -10.29 12.05 2.47
CA LEU A 42 -9.74 11.58 3.74
C LEU A 42 -8.57 12.42 4.26
N ILE A 43 -8.08 13.37 3.45
CA ILE A 43 -6.94 14.24 3.76
C ILE A 43 -7.44 15.67 3.97
N GLU A 44 -7.27 16.18 5.18
CA GLU A 44 -7.66 17.54 5.55
C GLU A 44 -6.74 18.58 4.89
N ASP A 45 -7.29 19.76 4.55
CA ASP A 45 -6.49 20.87 4.05
C ASP A 45 -5.43 21.30 5.07
N GLY A 46 -4.26 21.69 4.58
CA GLY A 46 -3.10 22.02 5.40
C GLY A 46 -2.30 20.83 5.88
N SER A 47 -2.74 19.57 5.59
CA SER A 47 -2.00 18.38 5.99
C SER A 47 -0.71 18.20 5.19
N SER A 48 0.33 17.70 5.86
CA SER A 48 1.49 17.14 5.20
C SER A 48 1.22 15.71 4.74
N VAL A 49 1.56 15.42 3.47
CA VAL A 49 1.27 14.14 2.82
C VAL A 49 2.51 13.58 2.14
N THR A 50 2.75 12.29 2.31
CA THR A 50 3.81 11.57 1.61
C THR A 50 3.42 10.11 1.32
N TRP A 51 4.27 9.37 0.61
CA TRP A 51 4.01 7.97 0.24
C TRP A 51 5.25 7.10 0.15
N GLY A 52 5.03 5.81 0.25
CA GLY A 52 6.03 4.77 0.00
C GLY A 52 6.22 4.45 -1.48
N GLY A 53 7.12 3.50 -1.75
CA GLY A 53 7.32 2.96 -3.10
C GLY A 53 6.16 2.06 -3.51
N THR A 54 5.05 2.63 -3.94
CA THR A 54 3.85 1.90 -4.36
C THR A 54 3.45 2.25 -5.78
N MET A 55 3.34 1.23 -6.63
CA MET A 55 2.84 1.42 -8.00
C MET A 55 1.36 1.79 -7.99
N THR A 56 0.55 1.17 -7.14
CA THR A 56 -0.88 1.46 -7.03
C THR A 56 -1.17 2.96 -6.91
N ILE A 57 -0.47 3.67 -6.02
CA ILE A 57 -0.66 5.11 -5.82
C ILE A 57 -0.24 5.91 -7.07
N ARG A 58 0.85 5.49 -7.72
CA ARG A 58 1.36 6.14 -8.94
C ARG A 58 0.46 5.89 -10.14
N ASP A 59 0.06 4.65 -10.37
CA ASP A 59 -0.77 4.26 -11.52
C ASP A 59 -2.14 4.95 -11.48
N LEU A 60 -2.66 5.23 -10.27
CA LEU A 60 -3.86 6.01 -10.04
C LEU A 60 -3.67 7.53 -10.23
N GLY A 61 -2.45 8.02 -10.42
CA GLY A 61 -2.18 9.45 -10.52
C GLY A 61 -2.41 10.25 -9.23
N ILE A 62 -2.55 9.57 -8.09
CA ILE A 62 -2.83 10.22 -6.79
C ILE A 62 -1.78 11.29 -6.45
N PRO A 63 -0.46 11.09 -6.65
CA PRO A 63 0.54 12.12 -6.36
C PRO A 63 0.26 13.43 -7.07
N GLN A 64 -0.06 13.38 -8.36
CA GLN A 64 -0.35 14.59 -9.14
C GLN A 64 -1.67 15.21 -8.72
N TYR A 65 -2.70 14.39 -8.52
CA TYR A 65 -4.02 14.88 -8.07
C TYR A 65 -3.93 15.65 -6.74
N LEU A 66 -3.12 15.17 -5.79
CA LEU A 66 -2.94 15.84 -4.50
C LEU A 66 -2.10 17.12 -4.62
N LYS A 67 -1.11 17.17 -5.52
CA LYS A 67 -0.36 18.41 -5.82
C LYS A 67 -1.26 19.48 -6.42
N ASP A 68 -2.12 19.09 -7.37
CA ASP A 68 -3.03 20.02 -8.07
C ASP A 68 -4.10 20.60 -7.14
N ARG A 69 -4.39 19.93 -6.01
CA ARG A 69 -5.27 20.45 -4.97
C ARG A 69 -4.73 21.74 -4.35
N GLY A 70 -3.41 21.94 -4.26
CA GLY A 70 -2.77 23.19 -3.84
C GLY A 70 -2.93 23.57 -2.36
N THR A 71 -3.64 22.77 -1.56
CA THR A 71 -3.90 23.02 -0.13
C THR A 71 -3.10 22.10 0.80
N LEU A 72 -2.22 21.26 0.26
CA LEU A 72 -1.47 20.26 0.99
C LEU A 72 0.03 20.53 0.94
N GLU A 73 0.76 20.16 2.01
CA GLU A 73 2.21 20.06 1.99
C GLU A 73 2.61 18.68 1.45
N VAL A 74 2.92 18.60 0.15
CA VAL A 74 3.25 17.33 -0.50
C VAL A 74 4.76 17.07 -0.42
N LEU A 75 5.16 16.05 0.35
CA LEU A 75 6.53 15.58 0.50
C LEU A 75 6.80 14.46 -0.50
N ASP A 76 7.15 14.84 -1.74
CA ASP A 76 7.37 13.89 -2.83
C ASP A 76 8.85 13.49 -2.95
N ARG A 77 9.16 12.26 -2.58
CA ARG A 77 10.52 11.70 -2.68
C ARG A 77 11.01 11.52 -4.12
N ASP A 78 10.10 11.46 -5.08
CA ASP A 78 10.47 11.27 -6.50
C ASP A 78 11.03 12.57 -7.11
N LEU A 79 10.94 13.70 -6.38
CA LEU A 79 11.58 14.97 -6.71
C LEU A 79 12.98 15.10 -6.10
N ALA A 80 13.37 14.19 -5.21
CA ALA A 80 14.72 14.20 -4.63
C ALA A 80 15.75 13.84 -5.71
N THR A 81 16.81 14.64 -5.76
CA THR A 81 17.88 14.50 -6.75
C THR A 81 19.13 13.84 -6.18
N THR A 82 19.22 13.77 -4.85
CA THR A 82 20.34 13.14 -4.15
C THR A 82 19.87 12.08 -3.14
N PRO A 83 20.76 11.13 -2.75
CA PRO A 83 20.47 10.18 -1.68
C PRO A 83 20.13 10.86 -0.35
N GLU A 84 20.79 11.98 -0.03
CA GLU A 84 20.60 12.75 1.21
C GLU A 84 19.21 13.40 1.25
N GLU A 85 18.77 13.97 0.13
CA GLU A 85 17.40 14.49 0.00
C GLU A 85 16.36 13.38 0.15
N THR A 86 16.59 12.25 -0.49
CA THR A 86 15.73 11.06 -0.36
C THR A 86 15.64 10.61 1.10
N GLN A 87 16.77 10.51 1.79
CA GLN A 87 16.83 10.14 3.21
C GLN A 87 16.08 11.16 4.07
N THR A 88 16.23 12.45 3.78
CA THR A 88 15.53 13.52 4.51
C THR A 88 14.02 13.38 4.39
N ILE A 89 13.52 13.07 3.20
CA ILE A 89 12.06 12.85 2.98
C ILE A 89 11.60 11.59 3.71
N TYR A 90 12.38 10.51 3.73
CA TYR A 90 12.04 9.32 4.50
C TYR A 90 11.93 9.60 6.00
N LEU A 91 12.82 10.44 6.55
CA LEU A 91 12.75 10.84 7.95
C LEU A 91 11.54 11.75 8.22
N LYS A 92 11.27 12.70 7.34
CA LYS A 92 10.06 13.55 7.43
C LYS A 92 8.76 12.75 7.35
N ALA A 93 8.76 11.60 6.65
CA ALA A 93 7.58 10.75 6.58
C ALA A 93 7.08 10.31 7.96
N PHE A 94 7.96 10.15 8.95
CA PHE A 94 7.55 9.78 10.32
C PHE A 94 6.80 10.87 11.08
N SER A 95 6.91 12.12 10.66
CA SER A 95 6.19 13.27 11.24
C SER A 95 5.05 13.78 10.35
N ALA A 96 4.82 13.17 9.21
CA ALA A 96 3.76 13.56 8.30
C ALA A 96 2.36 13.31 8.90
N ASP A 97 1.39 14.13 8.51
CA ASP A 97 0.00 13.92 8.90
C ASP A 97 -0.57 12.68 8.22
N VAL A 98 -0.29 12.50 6.94
CA VAL A 98 -0.81 11.38 6.14
C VAL A 98 0.30 10.65 5.37
N TYR A 99 0.31 9.33 5.48
CA TYR A 99 1.16 8.44 4.70
C TYR A 99 0.32 7.55 3.79
N LEU A 100 0.54 7.63 2.49
CA LEU A 100 -0.16 6.80 1.51
C LEU A 100 0.64 5.54 1.20
N SER A 101 -0.03 4.42 1.15
CA SER A 101 0.57 3.13 0.81
C SER A 101 -0.40 2.23 0.06
N SER A 102 0.08 1.08 -0.35
CA SER A 102 -0.71 -0.08 -0.73
C SER A 102 -0.19 -1.30 0.00
N ALA A 103 -0.78 -2.45 -0.25
CA ALA A 103 -0.36 -3.73 0.31
C ALA A 103 0.19 -4.66 -0.77
N ASN A 104 0.99 -5.64 -0.38
CA ASN A 104 1.30 -6.78 -1.23
C ASN A 104 0.16 -7.81 -1.24
N ALA A 105 -0.58 -7.90 -0.14
CA ALA A 105 -1.83 -8.65 -0.04
C ALA A 105 -2.64 -8.19 1.18
N ILE A 106 -3.93 -8.50 1.17
CA ILE A 106 -4.84 -8.39 2.32
C ILE A 106 -5.67 -9.67 2.39
N SER A 107 -5.85 -10.22 3.59
CA SER A 107 -6.74 -11.36 3.81
C SER A 107 -8.19 -10.92 3.99
N GLU A 108 -9.15 -11.81 3.71
CA GLU A 108 -10.58 -11.54 3.89
C GLU A 108 -10.93 -11.18 5.34
N ASP A 109 -10.15 -11.67 6.31
CA ASP A 109 -10.28 -11.29 7.72
C ASP A 109 -9.60 -9.96 8.08
N GLY A 110 -9.00 -9.25 7.10
CA GLY A 110 -8.51 -7.86 7.23
C GLY A 110 -7.07 -7.74 7.72
N VAL A 111 -6.24 -8.79 7.67
CA VAL A 111 -4.79 -8.67 7.93
C VAL A 111 -4.08 -8.22 6.68
N ILE A 112 -3.29 -7.15 6.79
CA ILE A 112 -2.51 -6.58 5.68
C ILE A 112 -1.09 -7.12 5.72
N VAL A 113 -0.61 -7.63 4.57
CA VAL A 113 0.74 -8.20 4.43
C VAL A 113 1.58 -7.35 3.50
N ASN A 114 2.78 -6.99 3.97
CA ASN A 114 3.76 -6.25 3.20
C ASN A 114 5.12 -6.94 3.27
N ILE A 115 5.81 -7.00 2.13
CA ILE A 115 7.22 -7.36 2.02
C ILE A 115 7.99 -6.11 1.59
N ASP A 116 9.11 -5.83 2.27
CA ASP A 116 9.88 -4.61 2.07
C ASP A 116 11.38 -4.90 2.02
N GLY A 117 12.11 -4.16 1.18
CA GLY A 117 13.56 -4.28 1.05
C GLY A 117 14.32 -3.48 2.09
N ASN A 118 14.02 -2.19 2.21
CA ASN A 118 14.75 -1.26 3.08
C ASN A 118 14.08 -1.06 4.44
N GLY A 119 12.83 -1.47 4.58
CA GLY A 119 12.06 -1.31 5.82
C GLY A 119 11.43 0.08 6.00
N ASN A 120 11.77 1.07 5.18
CA ASN A 120 11.29 2.45 5.32
C ASN A 120 9.76 2.57 5.19
N ARG A 121 9.16 1.84 4.25
CA ARG A 121 7.70 1.83 4.07
C ARG A 121 6.99 1.16 5.24
N VAL A 122 7.41 -0.03 5.63
CA VAL A 122 6.79 -0.77 6.74
C VAL A 122 7.03 -0.08 8.08
N ALA A 123 8.15 0.63 8.27
CA ALA A 123 8.39 1.45 9.44
C ALA A 123 7.37 2.60 9.55
N ALA A 124 7.13 3.36 8.46
CA ALA A 124 6.12 4.42 8.44
C ALA A 124 4.68 3.88 8.59
N ILE A 125 4.39 2.69 8.07
CA ILE A 125 3.12 2.00 8.32
C ILE A 125 2.97 1.67 9.80
N THR A 126 4.03 1.14 10.43
CA THR A 126 3.99 0.71 11.83
C THR A 126 3.92 1.88 12.79
N TRP A 127 4.71 2.92 12.55
CA TRP A 127 4.85 4.05 13.47
C TRP A 127 5.16 5.35 12.72
N GLY A 128 4.80 6.48 13.32
CA GLY A 128 5.14 7.83 12.87
C GLY A 128 3.94 8.61 12.37
N PRO A 129 3.51 8.50 11.11
CA PRO A 129 2.42 9.31 10.55
C PRO A 129 1.14 9.24 11.37
N LYS A 130 0.42 10.35 11.48
CA LYS A 130 -0.85 10.41 12.22
C LYS A 130 -1.93 9.51 11.59
N LYS A 131 -1.95 9.43 10.24
CA LYS A 131 -2.87 8.60 9.46
C LYS A 131 -2.11 7.85 8.37
N VAL A 132 -2.45 6.57 8.18
CA VAL A 132 -1.96 5.76 7.06
C VAL A 132 -3.15 5.35 6.21
N ILE A 133 -3.16 5.72 4.94
CA ILE A 133 -4.21 5.34 4.00
C ILE A 133 -3.66 4.31 3.02
N PHE A 134 -4.25 3.11 3.05
CA PHE A 134 -3.98 2.06 2.08
C PHE A 134 -4.98 2.13 0.94
N VAL A 135 -4.49 2.09 -0.30
CA VAL A 135 -5.32 1.87 -1.49
C VAL A 135 -5.00 0.47 -2.02
N ILE A 136 -6.00 -0.40 -2.04
CA ILE A 136 -5.82 -1.83 -2.31
C ILE A 136 -6.84 -2.29 -3.34
N GLY A 137 -6.38 -2.68 -4.53
CA GLY A 137 -7.22 -3.34 -5.52
C GLY A 137 -7.66 -4.74 -5.05
N LEU A 138 -8.88 -5.15 -5.39
CA LEU A 138 -9.41 -6.47 -5.01
C LEU A 138 -8.60 -7.65 -5.57
N ASN A 139 -7.74 -7.42 -6.58
CA ASN A 139 -6.75 -8.40 -7.05
C ASN A 139 -5.73 -8.82 -5.98
N LYS A 140 -5.63 -8.09 -4.87
CA LYS A 140 -4.71 -8.37 -3.76
C LYS A 140 -5.38 -9.06 -2.57
N VAL A 141 -6.67 -9.32 -2.66
CA VAL A 141 -7.43 -10.02 -1.60
C VAL A 141 -7.17 -11.52 -1.69
N THR A 142 -6.99 -12.13 -0.54
CA THR A 142 -6.78 -13.58 -0.38
C THR A 142 -7.60 -14.11 0.77
N GLN A 143 -7.87 -15.42 0.78
CA GLN A 143 -8.75 -16.06 1.73
C GLN A 143 -8.30 -15.89 3.19
N ASN A 144 -7.01 -16.03 3.46
CA ASN A 144 -6.43 -16.00 4.80
C ASN A 144 -5.00 -15.41 4.80
N VAL A 145 -4.39 -15.30 5.96
CA VAL A 145 -3.05 -14.69 6.14
C VAL A 145 -1.96 -15.51 5.45
N GLU A 146 -2.06 -16.82 5.46
CA GLU A 146 -1.11 -17.74 4.81
C GLU A 146 -1.14 -17.54 3.29
N ALA A 147 -2.32 -17.47 2.72
CA ALA A 147 -2.51 -17.17 1.29
C ALA A 147 -2.04 -15.74 0.96
N ALA A 148 -2.22 -14.78 1.88
CA ALA A 148 -1.71 -13.42 1.71
C ALA A 148 -0.17 -13.39 1.66
N LEU A 149 0.50 -14.09 2.56
CA LEU A 149 1.95 -14.23 2.52
C LEU A 149 2.41 -14.96 1.25
N ALA A 150 1.72 -16.03 0.87
CA ALA A 150 2.02 -16.77 -0.36
C ALA A 150 1.91 -15.87 -1.59
N ARG A 151 0.83 -15.08 -1.71
CA ARG A 151 0.67 -14.10 -2.80
C ARG A 151 1.77 -13.04 -2.79
N ALA A 152 2.07 -12.48 -1.62
CA ALA A 152 3.12 -11.48 -1.48
C ALA A 152 4.48 -12.00 -1.97
N ARG A 153 4.80 -13.27 -1.72
CA ARG A 153 6.04 -13.93 -2.16
C ARG A 153 5.98 -14.38 -3.61
N SER A 154 4.91 -15.05 -4.04
CA SER A 154 4.84 -15.67 -5.37
C SER A 154 4.52 -14.70 -6.49
N THR A 155 3.78 -13.63 -6.20
CA THR A 155 3.31 -12.67 -7.20
C THR A 155 3.95 -11.29 -7.01
N ALA A 156 3.72 -10.64 -5.86
CA ALA A 156 4.11 -9.25 -5.70
C ALA A 156 5.63 -9.06 -5.67
N SER A 157 6.39 -9.91 -4.96
CA SER A 157 7.84 -9.76 -4.84
C SER A 157 8.59 -10.02 -6.15
N PRO A 158 8.34 -11.09 -6.91
CA PRO A 158 8.98 -11.30 -8.22
C PRO A 158 8.64 -10.19 -9.20
N THR A 159 7.38 -9.78 -9.28
CA THR A 159 6.96 -8.65 -10.13
C THR A 159 7.68 -7.36 -9.75
N ASN A 160 7.80 -7.08 -8.45
CA ASN A 160 8.52 -5.91 -7.99
C ASN A 160 10.03 -6.00 -8.28
N ALA A 161 10.65 -7.19 -8.15
CA ALA A 161 12.07 -7.40 -8.44
C ALA A 161 12.40 -7.10 -9.90
N ALA A 162 11.49 -7.36 -10.83
CA ALA A 162 11.67 -7.08 -12.25
C ALA A 162 11.93 -5.58 -12.56
N ARG A 163 11.49 -4.66 -11.67
CA ARG A 163 11.66 -3.21 -11.83
C ARG A 163 13.05 -2.69 -11.49
N PHE A 164 13.83 -3.47 -10.75
CA PHE A 164 15.13 -3.06 -10.23
C PHE A 164 16.25 -3.78 -10.95
N ASP A 165 17.43 -3.17 -10.99
CA ASP A 165 18.64 -3.85 -11.44
C ASP A 165 19.26 -4.65 -10.28
N VAL A 166 18.64 -5.80 -9.98
CA VAL A 166 19.05 -6.72 -8.91
C VAL A 166 19.29 -8.11 -9.46
N LYS A 167 20.26 -8.82 -8.90
CA LYS A 167 20.61 -10.20 -9.26
C LYS A 167 19.95 -11.19 -8.28
N THR A 168 18.63 -11.25 -8.32
CA THR A 168 17.87 -12.20 -7.51
C THR A 168 17.33 -13.33 -8.39
N PRO A 169 17.20 -14.59 -7.90
CA PRO A 169 16.70 -15.70 -8.71
C PRO A 169 15.34 -15.40 -9.35
N CYS A 170 14.42 -14.84 -8.59
CA CYS A 170 13.07 -14.52 -9.06
C CYS A 170 13.04 -13.50 -10.21
N LYS A 171 14.05 -12.65 -10.37
CA LYS A 171 14.17 -11.77 -11.53
C LYS A 171 14.45 -12.56 -12.82
N SER A 172 15.10 -13.70 -12.71
CA SER A 172 15.49 -14.52 -13.87
C SER A 172 14.34 -15.40 -14.37
N ASP A 173 13.55 -15.97 -13.46
CA ASP A 173 12.53 -16.97 -13.78
C ASP A 173 11.10 -16.64 -13.31
N GLY A 174 10.91 -15.52 -12.60
CA GLY A 174 9.60 -15.09 -12.09
C GLY A 174 9.12 -15.86 -10.86
N VAL A 175 9.88 -16.81 -10.33
CA VAL A 175 9.50 -17.67 -9.21
C VAL A 175 10.22 -17.25 -7.92
N CYS A 176 9.50 -17.18 -6.81
CA CYS A 176 10.10 -16.91 -5.50
C CYS A 176 10.86 -18.14 -4.96
N HIS A 177 12.15 -18.00 -4.76
CA HIS A 177 13.03 -19.03 -4.22
C HIS A 177 13.27 -18.91 -2.71
N ASN A 178 12.60 -17.99 -2.02
CA ASN A 178 12.89 -17.68 -0.61
C ASN A 178 14.38 -17.43 -0.37
N CYS A 179 15.01 -16.68 -1.26
CA CYS A 179 16.46 -16.53 -1.35
C CYS A 179 17.03 -15.60 -0.26
N ASN A 180 18.32 -15.79 0.04
CA ASN A 180 19.13 -14.90 0.87
C ASN A 180 20.12 -14.09 0.01
N SER A 181 19.70 -13.65 -1.18
CA SER A 181 20.56 -12.84 -2.06
C SER A 181 20.98 -11.55 -1.35
N PRO A 182 22.26 -11.11 -1.45
CA PRO A 182 22.70 -9.82 -0.94
C PRO A 182 21.94 -8.64 -1.55
N GLN A 183 21.31 -8.83 -2.72
CA GLN A 183 20.48 -7.83 -3.39
C GLN A 183 18.98 -8.09 -3.21
N SER A 184 18.61 -8.87 -2.19
CA SER A 184 17.20 -9.14 -1.88
C SER A 184 16.43 -7.85 -1.58
N ILE A 185 15.23 -7.75 -2.16
CA ILE A 185 14.25 -6.71 -1.85
C ILE A 185 13.14 -7.21 -0.91
N CYS A 186 13.36 -8.35 -0.25
CA CYS A 186 12.38 -9.04 0.60
C CYS A 186 12.93 -9.26 2.02
N ASN A 187 13.60 -8.23 2.59
CA ASN A 187 14.30 -8.35 3.86
C ASN A 187 13.36 -8.30 5.07
N TYR A 188 12.19 -7.67 4.91
CA TYR A 188 11.21 -7.49 5.99
C TYR A 188 9.86 -8.05 5.56
N VAL A 189 9.25 -8.86 6.42
CA VAL A 189 7.87 -9.34 6.27
C VAL A 189 7.06 -8.72 7.41
N HIS A 190 6.07 -7.94 7.05
CA HIS A 190 5.25 -7.18 7.98
C HIS A 190 3.79 -7.60 7.90
N PHE A 191 3.22 -7.90 9.04
CA PHE A 191 1.80 -8.22 9.22
C PHE A 191 1.16 -7.12 10.06
N LEU A 192 0.27 -6.33 9.45
CA LEU A 192 -0.57 -5.40 10.19
C LEU A 192 -1.85 -6.13 10.56
N ARG A 193 -1.93 -6.57 11.82
CA ARG A 193 -3.06 -7.33 12.34
C ARG A 193 -4.17 -6.42 12.86
N ASN A 194 -3.82 -5.42 13.64
CA ASN A 194 -4.75 -4.45 14.24
C ASN A 194 -4.15 -3.05 14.15
N SER A 195 -5.00 -2.03 14.03
CA SER A 195 -4.58 -0.65 14.13
C SER A 195 -4.47 -0.22 15.59
N SER A 196 -3.43 0.54 15.92
CA SER A 196 -3.42 1.30 17.16
C SER A 196 -4.15 2.63 16.94
N GLN A 197 -5.07 2.97 17.83
CA GLN A 197 -5.78 4.25 17.83
C GLN A 197 -6.51 4.61 16.52
N GLY A 198 -6.87 3.62 15.70
CA GLY A 198 -7.63 3.85 14.46
C GLY A 198 -6.89 4.59 13.35
N ARG A 199 -5.55 4.66 13.41
CA ARG A 199 -4.77 5.45 12.44
C ARG A 199 -4.69 4.86 11.03
N HIS A 200 -5.11 3.60 10.83
CA HIS A 200 -5.08 2.96 9.52
C HIS A 200 -6.45 2.98 8.85
N VAL A 201 -6.46 3.44 7.62
CA VAL A 201 -7.64 3.52 6.76
C VAL A 201 -7.37 2.69 5.51
N VAL A 202 -8.34 1.92 5.06
CA VAL A 202 -8.24 1.06 3.86
C VAL A 202 -9.30 1.46 2.85
N VAL A 203 -8.86 1.83 1.65
CA VAL A 203 -9.72 2.05 0.48
C VAL A 203 -9.56 0.84 -0.42
N LEU A 204 -10.57 -0.04 -0.43
CA LEU A 204 -10.67 -1.18 -1.34
C LEU A 204 -11.20 -0.71 -2.69
N VAL A 205 -10.61 -1.18 -3.77
CA VAL A 205 -11.00 -0.77 -5.13
C VAL A 205 -11.42 -1.98 -5.94
N GLY A 206 -12.58 -1.89 -6.61
CA GLY A 206 -13.15 -2.97 -7.42
C GLY A 206 -12.30 -3.39 -8.61
N GLU A 207 -11.32 -2.59 -8.98
CA GLU A 207 -10.40 -2.82 -10.09
C GLU A 207 -9.09 -3.48 -9.67
N SER A 208 -8.38 -4.02 -10.66
CA SER A 208 -7.04 -4.59 -10.47
C SER A 208 -5.99 -3.47 -10.48
N LEU A 209 -5.28 -3.27 -9.37
CA LEU A 209 -4.34 -2.18 -9.18
C LEU A 209 -2.98 -2.68 -8.70
N GLY A 210 -1.91 -2.28 -9.41
CA GLY A 210 -0.54 -2.68 -9.10
C GLY A 210 -0.39 -4.21 -8.98
N TYR A 211 0.53 -4.70 -8.15
CA TYR A 211 0.85 -6.12 -8.00
C TYR A 211 1.11 -6.53 -6.56
#